data_e991c89bd5d3d004cf052fbe7a9663c5
#
_entry.id   e991c89bd5d3d004cf052fbe7a9663c5
#
_cell.length_a   1.000
_cell.length_b   1.000
_cell.length_c   1.000
_cell.angle_alpha   90.00
_cell.angle_beta   90.00
_cell.angle_gamma   90.00
#
_symmetry.space_group_name_H-M   'P 1'
#
loop_
_entity.id
_entity.type
_entity.pdbx_description
1 polymer ?
#
loop_
_entity_poly.entity_id
_entity_poly.type
_entity_poly.pdbx_seq_one_letter_code
_entity_poly.pdbx_strand_id
1 'polypeptide(L)'
;MGLLNRKAGGAREEKLVKEIPIVNRLGLHARPAAMFVRIASRHRCEVWVAKEGEEVNGKSIMGLMMLAAGQGSKLQIRCEGADAGKAMEELEELIKSRFNEE
;
A
#
# COMPACT_ATOMS: atom_id res chain seq x y z
N MET A 1 -3.24 -30.75 -14.97
CA MET A 1 -3.07 -30.26 -14.91
C MET A 1 -3.08 -29.49 -14.90
N GLY A 2 -3.12 -29.34 -14.83
CA GLY A 2 -2.96 -28.57 -14.79
C GLY A 2 -2.97 -27.90 -14.76
N LEU A 3 -2.97 -27.90 -14.70
CA LEU A 3 -2.84 -27.21 -14.69
C LEU A 3 -2.73 -26.49 -14.87
N LEU A 4 -2.74 -26.53 -14.88
CA LEU A 4 -2.57 -25.80 -14.97
C LEU A 4 -2.47 -24.95 -15.14
N ASN A 5 -2.50 -24.91 -15.21
CA ASN A 5 -2.40 -24.05 -15.36
C ASN A 5 -2.31 -23.28 -15.19
N ARG A 6 -2.32 -23.42 -15.00
CA ARG A 6 -2.21 -22.67 -14.77
C ARG A 6 -1.82 -21.88 -14.87
N LYS A 7 -1.62 -21.73 -14.93
CA LYS A 7 -1.21 -20.95 -14.97
C LYS A 7 -0.68 -20.41 -15.35
N ALA A 8 -0.56 -20.44 -15.38
CA ALA A 8 -0.08 -20.11 -15.73
C ALA A 8 0.39 -19.41 -15.92
N GLY A 9 0.63 -19.40 -15.86
CA GLY A 9 1.07 -18.61 -16.09
C GLY A 9 1.14 -17.41 -15.95
N GLY A 10 1.27 -17.20 -16.32
CA GLY A 10 1.36 -16.02 -16.44
C GLY A 10 1.21 -15.12 -15.45
N ALA A 11 0.73 -14.21 -15.78
CA ALA A 11 0.64 -13.20 -14.96
C ALA A 11 -0.31 -13.58 -14.00
N ARG A 12 0.11 -14.19 -13.08
CA ARG A 12 -0.71 -14.48 -12.13
C ARG A 12 -0.91 -13.39 -11.23
N GLU A 13 -2.06 -13.19 -10.74
CA GLU A 13 -2.34 -12.18 -9.80
C GLU A 13 -1.87 -12.59 -8.45
N GLU A 14 -1.11 -11.74 -7.82
CA GLU A 14 -0.67 -11.95 -6.47
C GLU A 14 -1.52 -11.14 -5.54
N LYS A 15 -1.66 -11.62 -4.32
CA LYS A 15 -2.35 -10.87 -3.28
C LYS A 15 -1.43 -10.85 -2.08
N LEU A 16 -0.93 -9.70 -1.75
CA LEU A 16 -0.02 -9.53 -0.64
C LEU A 16 -0.62 -8.59 0.39
N VAL A 17 -0.42 -8.92 1.65
CA VAL A 17 -0.92 -8.11 2.75
C VAL A 17 0.20 -7.94 3.75
N LYS A 18 0.44 -6.71 4.18
CA LYS A 18 1.42 -6.43 5.24
C LYS A 18 0.88 -5.40 6.19
N GLU A 19 1.22 -5.55 7.44
CA GLU A 19 0.90 -4.55 8.44
C GLU A 19 2.17 -3.75 8.70
N ILE A 20 2.11 -2.44 8.52
CA ILE A 20 3.28 -1.58 8.63
C ILE A 20 2.94 -0.39 9.51
N PRO A 21 3.75 -0.14 10.56
CA PRO A 21 3.45 0.99 11.44
C PRO A 21 3.90 2.31 10.83
N ILE A 22 3.13 3.36 11.09
CA ILE A 22 3.50 4.71 10.72
C ILE A 22 4.56 5.17 11.71
N VAL A 23 5.72 5.55 11.21
CA VAL A 23 6.83 5.92 12.08
C VAL A 23 7.16 7.41 12.07
N ASN A 24 6.65 8.15 11.09
CA ASN A 24 6.94 9.58 11.03
C ASN A 24 6.04 10.34 12.00
N ARG A 25 6.56 11.47 12.51
CA ARG A 25 5.93 12.17 13.58
C ARG A 25 4.55 12.70 13.28
N LEU A 26 4.36 13.24 12.10
CA LEU A 26 3.09 13.85 11.74
C LEU A 26 2.08 12.87 11.15
N GLY A 27 2.47 11.62 10.93
CA GLY A 27 1.54 10.63 10.44
C GLY A 27 1.22 10.83 8.96
N LEU A 28 0.07 10.31 8.57
CA LEU A 28 -0.32 10.25 7.17
C LEU A 28 -1.10 11.52 6.78
N HIS A 29 -0.43 12.67 6.85
CA HIS A 29 -1.06 13.92 6.45
C HIS A 29 -0.92 14.10 4.94
N ALA A 30 -1.26 15.28 4.42
CA ALA A 30 -1.43 15.45 2.97
C ALA A 30 -0.19 15.10 2.17
N ARG A 31 0.99 15.53 2.62
CA ARG A 31 2.21 15.31 1.87
C ARG A 31 2.60 13.83 1.80
N PRO A 32 2.63 13.09 2.93
CA PRO A 32 2.87 11.65 2.86
C PRO A 32 1.79 10.92 2.07
N ALA A 33 0.54 11.35 2.19
CA ALA A 33 -0.52 10.69 1.44
C ALA A 33 -0.30 10.87 -0.07
N ALA A 34 0.10 12.06 -0.49
CA ALA A 34 0.37 12.30 -1.90
C ALA A 34 1.55 11.47 -2.39
N MET A 35 2.58 11.31 -1.57
CA MET A 35 3.72 10.49 -1.94
C MET A 35 3.33 9.04 -2.09
N PHE A 36 2.51 8.56 -1.15
CA PHE A 36 2.02 7.19 -1.21
C PHE A 36 1.23 6.96 -2.50
N VAL A 37 0.31 7.86 -2.81
CA VAL A 37 -0.52 7.74 -4.00
C VAL A 37 0.34 7.76 -5.26
N ARG A 38 1.37 8.61 -5.27
CA ARG A 38 2.24 8.69 -6.43
C ARG A 38 2.90 7.34 -6.72
N ILE A 39 3.41 6.70 -5.68
CA ILE A 39 4.04 5.39 -5.86
C ILE A 39 2.99 4.34 -6.21
N ALA A 40 1.88 4.30 -5.47
CA ALA A 40 0.85 3.30 -5.73
C ALA A 40 0.34 3.41 -7.16
N SER A 41 0.21 4.63 -7.67
CA SER A 41 -0.36 4.85 -8.99
C SER A 41 0.58 4.46 -10.13
N ARG A 42 1.84 4.21 -9.85
CA ARG A 42 2.76 3.73 -10.87
C ARG A 42 2.52 2.27 -11.22
N HIS A 43 1.78 1.58 -10.37
CA HIS A 43 1.57 0.15 -10.51
C HIS A 43 0.14 -0.13 -10.96
N ARG A 44 -0.03 -1.22 -11.68
CA ARG A 44 -1.34 -1.60 -12.15
C ARG A 44 -2.14 -2.34 -11.10
N CYS A 45 -1.46 -2.93 -10.13
CA CYS A 45 -2.16 -3.67 -9.09
C CYS A 45 -3.08 -2.74 -8.31
N GLU A 46 -4.06 -3.35 -7.66
CA GLU A 46 -4.90 -2.61 -6.74
C GLU A 46 -4.20 -2.44 -5.43
N VAL A 47 -4.36 -1.30 -4.80
CA VAL A 47 -3.74 -1.02 -3.51
C VAL A 47 -4.83 -0.56 -2.56
N TRP A 48 -4.97 -1.28 -1.45
CA TRP A 48 -5.95 -0.96 -0.43
C TRP A 48 -5.23 -0.75 0.88
N VAL A 49 -5.68 0.22 1.67
CA VAL A 49 -5.05 0.55 2.93
C VAL A 49 -6.13 0.58 4.00
N ALA A 50 -5.89 -0.11 5.09
CA ALA A 50 -6.86 -0.17 6.16
C ALA A 50 -6.22 0.19 7.48
N LYS A 51 -7.02 0.78 8.36
CA LYS A 51 -6.64 1.06 9.72
C LYS A 51 -7.85 0.74 10.58
N GLU A 52 -7.65 -0.15 11.54
CA GLU A 52 -8.73 -0.48 12.47
C GLU A 52 -10.02 -0.86 11.76
N GLY A 53 -9.88 -1.65 10.70
CA GLY A 53 -11.04 -2.15 10.00
C GLY A 53 -11.62 -1.25 8.94
N GLU A 54 -11.15 -0.02 8.85
CA GLU A 54 -11.64 0.91 7.85
C GLU A 54 -10.68 0.87 6.66
N GLU A 55 -11.20 0.51 5.48
CA GLU A 55 -10.36 0.32 4.31
C GLU A 55 -10.63 1.41 3.26
N VAL A 56 -9.58 1.94 2.67
CA VAL A 56 -9.69 2.96 1.64
C VAL A 56 -8.82 2.58 0.46
N ASN A 57 -9.05 3.23 -0.67
CA ASN A 57 -8.27 3.00 -1.87
C ASN A 57 -6.91 3.68 -1.72
N GLY A 58 -5.83 2.90 -1.86
CA GLY A 58 -4.48 3.44 -1.71
C GLY A 58 -4.05 4.39 -2.81
N LYS A 59 -4.87 4.55 -3.84
CA LYS A 59 -4.58 5.49 -4.91
C LYS A 59 -5.43 6.75 -4.78
N SER A 60 -6.01 6.99 -3.60
CA SER A 60 -6.82 8.16 -3.31
C SER A 60 -6.20 8.94 -2.16
N ILE A 61 -5.76 10.17 -2.43
CA ILE A 61 -5.19 11.01 -1.39
C ILE A 61 -6.23 11.26 -0.31
N MET A 62 -7.46 11.59 -0.70
CA MET A 62 -8.49 11.84 0.28
C MET A 62 -8.81 10.61 1.10
N GLY A 63 -8.85 9.44 0.45
CA GLY A 63 -9.10 8.21 1.17
C GLY A 63 -8.07 7.99 2.26
N LEU A 64 -6.80 8.16 1.91
CA LEU A 64 -5.73 7.95 2.89
C LEU A 64 -5.84 8.93 4.04
N MET A 65 -6.14 10.20 3.74
CA MET A 65 -6.24 11.19 4.79
C MET A 65 -7.41 10.92 5.73
N MET A 66 -8.46 10.31 5.21
CA MET A 66 -9.62 10.00 6.04
C MET A 66 -9.32 8.96 7.11
N LEU A 67 -8.26 8.21 6.94
CA LEU A 67 -7.88 7.23 7.96
C LEU A 67 -7.33 7.90 9.22
N ALA A 68 -6.90 9.14 9.11
CA ALA A 68 -6.37 9.90 10.24
C ALA A 68 -5.29 9.12 11.00
N ALA A 69 -4.39 8.49 10.24
CA ALA A 69 -3.39 7.62 10.84
C ALA A 69 -2.21 8.42 11.35
N GLY A 70 -2.06 8.49 12.66
CA GLY A 70 -0.95 9.19 13.27
C GLY A 70 0.23 8.28 13.52
N GLN A 71 1.27 8.83 14.13
CA GLN A 71 2.45 8.06 14.48
C GLN A 71 2.05 6.89 15.38
N GLY A 72 2.56 5.74 15.08
CA GLY A 72 2.25 4.54 15.85
C GLY A 72 1.06 3.76 15.34
N SER A 73 0.24 4.35 14.47
CA SER A 73 -0.86 3.62 13.86
C SER A 73 -0.32 2.51 12.99
N LYS A 74 -1.03 1.41 12.93
CA LYS A 74 -0.65 0.31 12.06
C LYS A 74 -1.52 0.30 10.83
N LEU A 75 -0.91 0.40 9.68
CA LEU A 75 -1.63 0.34 8.42
C LEU A 75 -1.55 -1.07 7.87
N GLN A 76 -2.68 -1.60 7.43
CA GLN A 76 -2.66 -2.87 6.74
C GLN A 76 -2.75 -2.55 5.26
N ILE A 77 -1.72 -2.94 4.52
CA ILE A 77 -1.65 -2.64 3.09
C ILE A 77 -1.83 -3.91 2.31
N ARG A 78 -2.76 -3.88 1.36
CA ARG A 78 -3.06 -5.03 0.52
C ARG A 78 -2.85 -4.63 -0.93
N CYS A 79 -2.03 -5.39 -1.65
CA CYS A 79 -1.77 -5.16 -3.05
C CYS A 79 -2.19 -6.40 -3.82
N GLU A 80 -2.97 -6.22 -4.89
CA GLU A 80 -3.46 -7.34 -5.69
C GLU A 80 -3.21 -7.07 -7.15
N GLY A 81 -2.47 -7.96 -7.80
CA GLY A 81 -2.21 -7.83 -9.22
C GLY A 81 -0.82 -8.35 -9.56
N ALA A 82 -0.47 -8.31 -10.84
CA ALA A 82 0.76 -8.90 -11.32
C ALA A 82 2.00 -8.22 -10.73
N ASP A 83 1.93 -6.90 -10.47
CA ASP A 83 3.08 -6.19 -9.93
C ASP A 83 2.92 -5.86 -8.45
N ALA A 84 2.11 -6.66 -7.74
CA ALA A 84 1.84 -6.42 -6.33
C ALA A 84 3.11 -6.48 -5.48
N GLY A 85 4.04 -7.39 -5.80
CA GLY A 85 5.26 -7.50 -5.02
C GLY A 85 6.10 -6.26 -5.08
N LYS A 86 6.28 -5.72 -6.28
CA LYS A 86 7.06 -4.51 -6.44
C LYS A 86 6.39 -3.33 -5.78
N ALA A 87 5.07 -3.22 -5.93
CA ALA A 87 4.33 -2.14 -5.30
C ALA A 87 4.47 -2.20 -3.78
N MET A 88 4.29 -3.37 -3.21
CA MET A 88 4.39 -3.51 -1.75
C MET A 88 5.78 -3.12 -1.27
N GLU A 89 6.81 -3.54 -1.99
CA GLU A 89 8.18 -3.23 -1.60
C GLU A 89 8.42 -1.74 -1.57
N GLU A 90 7.97 -1.04 -2.60
CA GLU A 90 8.18 0.40 -2.68
C GLU A 90 7.37 1.16 -1.63
N LEU A 91 6.14 0.72 -1.39
CA LEU A 91 5.31 1.39 -0.39
C LEU A 91 5.84 1.16 1.01
N GLU A 92 6.31 -0.04 1.28
CA GLU A 92 6.89 -0.35 2.59
C GLU A 92 8.14 0.49 2.83
N GLU A 93 8.96 0.63 1.81
CA GLU A 93 10.18 1.42 1.95
C GLU A 93 9.84 2.89 2.20
N LEU A 94 8.84 3.41 1.51
CA LEU A 94 8.43 4.78 1.72
C LEU A 94 8.00 5.02 3.17
N ILE A 95 7.19 4.13 3.71
CA ILE A 95 6.71 4.29 5.08
C ILE A 95 7.85 4.17 6.06
N LYS A 96 8.75 3.20 5.86
CA LYS A 96 9.86 3.00 6.79
C LYS A 96 10.87 4.14 6.74
N SER A 97 10.95 4.84 5.62
CA SER A 97 11.82 6.00 5.51
C SER A 97 11.17 7.26 6.09
N ARG A 98 10.04 7.10 6.78
CA ARG A 98 9.28 8.21 7.36
C ARG A 98 8.81 9.17 6.29
N PHE A 99 8.49 8.65 5.11
CA PHE A 99 8.07 9.44 3.96
C PHE A 99 9.10 10.53 3.67
N ASN A 100 10.37 10.21 3.94
CA ASN A 100 11.49 11.12 3.76
C ASN A 100 11.38 12.40 4.61
N GLU A 101 10.59 12.36 5.67
CA GLU A 101 10.52 13.44 6.64
C GLU A 101 11.53 13.14 7.73
N GLU A 102 11.86 14.18 8.50
CA GLU A 102 12.81 14.03 9.49
C GLU A 102 12.41 13.36 10.67
#